data_2244694a08c3205ac5a1ca6f42a23cd2
#
_entry.id   2244694a08c3205ac5a1ca6f42a23cd2
#
_cell.length_a   1.000
_cell.length_b   1.000
_cell.length_c   1.000
_cell.angle_alpha   90.00
_cell.angle_beta   90.00
_cell.angle_gamma   90.00
#
_symmetry.space_group_name_H-M   'P 1'
#
loop_
_entity.id
_entity.type
_entity.pdbx_description
1 polymer ?
#
loop_
_entity_poly.entity_id
_entity_poly.type
_entity_poly.pdbx_seq_one_letter_code
_entity_poly.pdbx_strand_id
1 'polypeptide(L)'
;MGEEPGRRFAFGRKSFLLWVVLVSASVFFLIDEGDEVSLAVWVLLLAAICLPSLLYQDVKLRRRTVDLLTKGVSLESYSYKRQTRVVRAIAFLGVAGLLGPLILLGVIPSDVWFGSLVGILDGWLLYLILFNTGIWLWERRHLGILYRFELWNGAGVTQVGLRFRKHGEA
;
A
#
# COMPACT_ATOMS: atom_id res chain seq x y z
N MET A 1 26.38 5.60 14.82
CA MET A 1 25.05 5.34 14.29
C MET A 1 24.69 6.47 13.36
N GLY A 2 24.49 6.18 12.07
CA GLY A 2 24.04 7.18 11.09
C GLY A 2 22.52 7.16 11.01
N GLU A 3 21.88 8.33 10.98
CA GLU A 3 20.46 8.49 10.69
C GLU A 3 20.34 9.01 9.26
N GLU A 4 19.65 8.28 8.38
CA GLU A 4 19.29 8.84 7.08
C GLU A 4 18.22 9.92 7.22
N PRO A 5 18.28 11.00 6.42
CA PRO A 5 17.26 12.02 6.42
C PRO A 5 15.89 11.38 6.17
N GLY A 6 14.94 11.61 7.08
CA GLY A 6 13.62 11.00 7.02
C GLY A 6 12.88 11.38 5.74
N ARG A 7 12.37 10.39 5.02
CA ARG A 7 11.48 10.60 3.86
C ARG A 7 10.05 10.75 4.34
N ARG A 8 9.29 11.68 3.75
CA ARG A 8 7.87 11.81 4.03
C ARG A 8 7.17 10.46 3.82
N PHE A 9 6.34 10.07 4.79
CA PHE A 9 5.69 8.76 4.77
C PHE A 9 4.57 8.68 3.71
N ALA A 10 3.86 9.79 3.50
CA ALA A 10 2.86 9.90 2.45
C ALA A 10 3.51 10.02 1.05
N PHE A 11 2.89 9.39 0.07
CA PHE A 11 3.34 9.50 -1.32
C PHE A 11 3.13 10.91 -1.88
N GLY A 12 3.93 11.29 -2.88
CA GLY A 12 3.81 12.57 -3.56
C GLY A 12 2.49 12.72 -4.33
N ARG A 13 2.01 13.97 -4.46
CA ARG A 13 0.76 14.29 -5.18
C ARG A 13 0.72 13.73 -6.61
N LYS A 14 1.85 13.72 -7.32
CA LYS A 14 1.93 13.20 -8.69
C LYS A 14 1.61 11.70 -8.76
N SER A 15 2.19 10.90 -7.88
CA SER A 15 1.91 9.46 -7.81
C SER A 15 0.46 9.19 -7.43
N PHE A 16 -0.09 9.95 -6.48
CA PHE A 16 -1.49 9.84 -6.08
C PHE A 16 -2.44 10.11 -7.25
N LEU A 17 -2.24 11.21 -7.98
CA LEU A 17 -3.06 11.54 -9.15
C LEU A 17 -2.96 10.47 -10.25
N LEU A 18 -1.75 9.95 -10.51
CA LEU A 18 -1.56 8.88 -11.48
C LEU A 18 -2.38 7.64 -11.11
N TRP A 19 -2.38 7.23 -9.85
CA TRP A 19 -3.16 6.07 -9.40
C TRP A 19 -4.66 6.28 -9.51
N VAL A 20 -5.14 7.48 -9.17
CA VAL A 20 -6.56 7.83 -9.34
C VAL A 20 -6.97 7.75 -10.82
N VAL A 21 -6.14 8.28 -11.72
CA VAL A 21 -6.40 8.22 -13.16
C VAL A 21 -6.42 6.79 -13.67
N LEU A 22 -5.46 5.95 -13.24
CA LEU A 22 -5.39 4.55 -13.65
C LEU A 22 -6.63 3.76 -13.20
N VAL A 23 -7.02 3.87 -11.92
CA VAL A 23 -8.23 3.19 -11.43
C VAL A 23 -9.48 3.71 -12.12
N SER A 24 -9.59 5.01 -12.36
CA SER A 24 -10.74 5.57 -13.07
C SER A 24 -10.83 5.08 -14.51
N ALA A 25 -9.69 4.97 -15.20
CA ALA A 25 -9.65 4.44 -16.56
C ALA A 25 -10.04 2.96 -16.61
N SER A 26 -9.56 2.15 -15.65
CA SER A 26 -9.94 0.73 -15.54
C SER A 26 -11.44 0.55 -15.29
N VAL A 27 -12.00 1.35 -14.38
CA VAL A 27 -13.46 1.34 -14.08
C VAL A 27 -14.26 1.70 -15.32
N PHE A 28 -13.86 2.78 -16.01
CA PHE A 28 -14.53 3.19 -17.24
C PHE A 28 -14.52 2.10 -18.30
N PHE A 29 -13.35 1.50 -18.53
CA PHE A 29 -13.19 0.42 -19.51
C PHE A 29 -14.04 -0.81 -19.15
N LEU A 30 -14.08 -1.21 -17.86
CA LEU A 30 -14.89 -2.32 -17.40
C LEU A 30 -16.39 -2.09 -17.52
N ILE A 31 -16.86 -0.84 -17.39
CA ILE A 31 -18.27 -0.50 -17.54
C ILE A 31 -18.66 -0.49 -19.03
N ASP A 32 -17.77 -0.06 -19.91
CA ASP A 32 -18.02 0.07 -21.34
C ASP A 32 -17.91 -1.29 -22.08
N GLU A 33 -16.87 -2.07 -21.77
CA GLU A 33 -16.52 -3.30 -22.50
C GLU A 33 -16.76 -4.58 -21.69
N GLY A 34 -16.94 -4.45 -20.36
CA GLY A 34 -17.06 -5.59 -19.45
C GLY A 34 -18.47 -6.16 -19.40
N ASP A 35 -18.56 -7.49 -19.25
CA ASP A 35 -19.80 -8.16 -18.94
C ASP A 35 -20.03 -8.23 -17.41
N GLU A 36 -21.23 -8.72 -17.01
CA GLU A 36 -21.60 -8.84 -15.59
C GLU A 36 -20.66 -9.74 -14.80
N VAL A 37 -20.10 -10.78 -15.42
CA VAL A 37 -19.18 -11.73 -14.78
C VAL A 37 -17.85 -11.09 -14.54
N SER A 38 -17.29 -10.37 -15.52
CA SER A 38 -16.05 -9.59 -15.38
C SER A 38 -16.15 -8.57 -14.25
N LEU A 39 -17.25 -7.83 -14.18
CA LEU A 39 -17.52 -6.85 -13.13
C LEU A 39 -17.62 -7.50 -11.75
N ALA A 40 -18.33 -8.61 -11.62
CA ALA A 40 -18.46 -9.32 -10.35
C ALA A 40 -17.11 -9.84 -9.85
N VAL A 41 -16.32 -10.45 -10.72
CA VAL A 41 -14.98 -10.95 -10.40
C VAL A 41 -14.05 -9.80 -10.02
N TRP A 42 -14.09 -8.70 -10.76
CA TRP A 42 -13.31 -7.49 -10.46
C TRP A 42 -13.64 -6.93 -9.07
N VAL A 43 -14.93 -6.75 -8.72
CA VAL A 43 -15.36 -6.25 -7.40
C VAL A 43 -14.89 -7.17 -6.28
N LEU A 44 -15.04 -8.49 -6.44
CA LEU A 44 -14.63 -9.47 -5.43
C LEU A 44 -13.11 -9.42 -5.17
N LEU A 45 -12.30 -9.42 -6.22
CA LEU A 45 -10.84 -9.38 -6.08
C LEU A 45 -10.33 -8.03 -5.56
N LEU A 46 -10.92 -6.94 -6.03
CA LEU A 46 -10.64 -5.60 -5.51
C LEU A 46 -10.89 -5.55 -4.00
N ALA A 47 -12.05 -6.02 -3.54
CA ALA A 47 -12.39 -6.05 -2.12
C ALA A 47 -11.48 -7.01 -1.34
N ALA A 48 -11.20 -8.20 -1.86
CA ALA A 48 -10.36 -9.21 -1.21
C ALA A 48 -8.92 -8.73 -1.00
N ILE A 49 -8.40 -7.86 -1.85
CA ILE A 49 -7.05 -7.31 -1.73
C ILE A 49 -7.05 -6.02 -0.90
N CYS A 50 -7.96 -5.10 -1.21
CA CYS A 50 -7.98 -3.77 -0.61
C CYS A 50 -8.34 -3.83 0.89
N LEU A 51 -9.40 -4.52 1.27
CA LEU A 51 -9.91 -4.51 2.66
C LEU A 51 -8.92 -5.09 3.68
N PRO A 52 -8.34 -6.30 3.50
CA PRO A 52 -7.38 -6.84 4.46
C PRO A 52 -6.13 -5.97 4.57
N SER A 53 -5.68 -5.40 3.44
CA SER A 53 -4.51 -4.53 3.40
C SER A 53 -4.73 -3.24 4.19
N LEU A 54 -5.90 -2.61 4.04
CA LEU A 54 -6.28 -1.42 4.80
C LEU A 54 -6.43 -1.72 6.30
N LEU A 55 -7.12 -2.79 6.65
CA LEU A 55 -7.30 -3.20 8.05
C LEU A 55 -5.96 -3.45 8.74
N TYR A 56 -5.06 -4.17 8.08
CA TYR A 56 -3.73 -4.43 8.62
C TYR A 56 -2.94 -3.14 8.88
N GLN A 57 -2.95 -2.21 7.93
CA GLN A 57 -2.22 -0.95 8.06
C GLN A 57 -2.87 0.00 9.06
N ASP A 58 -4.21 0.06 9.13
CA ASP A 58 -4.92 0.87 10.12
C ASP A 58 -4.60 0.39 11.54
N VAL A 59 -4.69 -0.92 11.80
CA VAL A 59 -4.32 -1.50 13.10
C VAL A 59 -2.87 -1.20 13.46
N LYS A 60 -1.97 -1.33 12.49
CA LYS A 60 -0.54 -1.05 12.69
C LYS A 60 -0.28 0.44 13.00
N LEU A 61 -0.95 1.34 12.29
CA LEU A 61 -0.82 2.78 12.52
C LEU A 61 -1.42 3.20 13.86
N ARG A 62 -2.60 2.69 14.23
CA ARG A 62 -3.24 2.96 15.52
C ARG A 62 -2.37 2.53 16.69
N ARG A 63 -1.76 1.35 16.64
CA ARG A 63 -0.83 0.88 17.69
C ARG A 63 0.36 1.82 17.89
N ARG A 64 0.82 2.47 16.82
CA ARG A 64 1.95 3.39 16.85
C ARG A 64 1.56 4.84 17.18
N THR A 65 0.27 5.18 17.04
CA THR A 65 -0.20 6.56 17.24
C THR A 65 0.11 7.06 18.65
N VAL A 66 -0.04 6.23 19.67
CA VAL A 66 0.28 6.61 21.07
C VAL A 66 1.75 6.97 21.20
N ASP A 67 2.66 6.14 20.71
CA ASP A 67 4.10 6.42 20.74
C ASP A 67 4.47 7.68 19.92
N LEU A 68 3.84 7.84 18.75
CA LEU A 68 4.07 9.01 17.89
C LEU A 68 3.61 10.31 18.56
N LEU A 69 2.46 10.30 19.22
CA LEU A 69 1.92 11.50 19.86
C LEU A 69 2.61 11.83 21.19
N THR A 70 3.07 10.83 21.94
CA THR A 70 3.71 11.03 23.24
C THR A 70 5.22 11.27 23.14
N LYS A 71 5.90 10.49 22.29
CA LYS A 71 7.37 10.50 22.17
C LYS A 71 7.86 11.17 20.88
N GLY A 72 6.96 11.52 19.96
CA GLY A 72 7.30 12.02 18.62
C GLY A 72 7.91 10.95 17.69
N VAL A 73 8.25 9.76 18.21
CA VAL A 73 8.94 8.70 17.48
C VAL A 73 8.36 7.34 17.84
N SER A 74 8.15 6.49 16.84
CA SER A 74 7.82 5.07 17.02
C SER A 74 8.86 4.21 16.29
N LEU A 75 9.59 3.38 17.02
CA LEU A 75 10.64 2.51 16.50
C LEU A 75 10.14 1.07 16.36
N GLU A 76 10.53 0.42 15.28
CA GLU A 76 10.31 -1.01 15.06
C GLU A 76 11.67 -1.68 14.77
N SER A 77 11.97 -2.76 15.49
CA SER A 77 13.19 -3.53 15.22
C SER A 77 13.11 -4.10 13.79
N TYR A 78 14.16 -3.84 13.02
CA TYR A 78 14.28 -4.32 11.66
C TYR A 78 14.84 -5.74 11.67
N SER A 79 14.02 -6.71 11.29
CA SER A 79 14.50 -8.07 11.05
C SER A 79 14.63 -8.32 9.56
N TYR A 80 15.85 -8.30 9.06
CA TYR A 80 16.15 -8.57 7.63
C TYR A 80 15.54 -9.91 7.17
N LYS A 81 15.66 -10.97 7.97
CA LYS A 81 15.08 -12.28 7.64
C LYS A 81 13.56 -12.25 7.49
N ARG A 82 12.87 -11.50 8.36
CA ARG A 82 11.39 -11.37 8.29
C ARG A 82 10.98 -10.55 7.08
N GLN A 83 11.67 -9.46 6.80
CA GLN A 83 11.36 -8.60 5.67
C GLN A 83 11.63 -9.29 4.34
N THR A 84 12.74 -10.01 4.22
CA THR A 84 13.03 -10.78 3.00
C THR A 84 11.98 -11.86 2.74
N ARG A 85 11.46 -12.54 3.79
CA ARG A 85 10.34 -13.48 3.63
C ARG A 85 9.06 -12.78 3.16
N VAL A 86 8.71 -11.65 3.77
CA VAL A 86 7.53 -10.88 3.40
C VAL A 86 7.65 -10.36 1.97
N VAL A 87 8.79 -9.78 1.60
CA VAL A 87 9.04 -9.29 0.23
C VAL A 87 8.98 -10.43 -0.78
N ARG A 88 9.58 -11.60 -0.47
CA ARG A 88 9.48 -12.79 -1.35
C ARG A 88 8.06 -13.31 -1.47
N ALA A 89 7.30 -13.33 -0.37
CA ALA A 89 5.90 -13.75 -0.40
C ALA A 89 5.04 -12.78 -1.24
N ILE A 90 5.23 -11.47 -1.07
CA ILE A 90 4.54 -10.46 -1.88
C ILE A 90 4.95 -10.55 -3.35
N ALA A 91 6.24 -10.70 -3.64
CA ALA A 91 6.73 -10.88 -5.01
C ALA A 91 6.16 -12.16 -5.64
N PHE A 92 6.15 -13.27 -4.91
CA PHE A 92 5.57 -14.53 -5.38
C PHE A 92 4.06 -14.39 -5.63
N LEU A 93 3.31 -13.80 -4.70
CA LEU A 93 1.87 -13.54 -4.89
C LEU A 93 1.60 -12.59 -6.04
N GLY A 94 2.43 -11.54 -6.21
CA GLY A 94 2.34 -10.62 -7.35
C GLY A 94 2.60 -11.33 -8.68
N VAL A 95 3.66 -12.13 -8.76
CA VAL A 95 3.97 -12.92 -9.96
C VAL A 95 2.89 -13.98 -10.22
N ALA A 96 2.45 -14.71 -9.20
CA ALA A 96 1.38 -15.68 -9.32
C ALA A 96 0.04 -15.04 -9.72
N GLY A 97 -0.27 -13.85 -9.17
CA GLY A 97 -1.45 -13.08 -9.53
C GLY A 97 -1.43 -12.55 -10.97
N LEU A 98 -0.24 -12.19 -11.48
CA LEU A 98 -0.07 -11.73 -12.86
C LEU A 98 0.04 -12.91 -13.87
N LEU A 99 0.82 -13.92 -13.53
CA LEU A 99 1.06 -15.07 -14.42
C LEU A 99 -0.02 -16.14 -14.31
N GLY A 100 -0.68 -16.29 -13.16
CA GLY A 100 -1.75 -17.26 -12.95
C GLY A 100 -2.86 -17.12 -14.00
N PRO A 101 -3.46 -15.92 -14.17
CA PRO A 101 -4.41 -15.67 -15.24
C PRO A 101 -3.85 -15.96 -16.65
N LEU A 102 -2.57 -15.60 -16.92
CA LEU A 102 -1.92 -15.87 -18.21
C LEU A 102 -1.74 -17.35 -18.49
N ILE A 103 -1.37 -18.14 -17.49
CA ILE A 103 -1.23 -19.61 -17.63
C ILE A 103 -2.59 -20.26 -17.86
N LEU A 104 -3.64 -19.68 -17.30
CA LEU A 104 -5.01 -20.19 -17.41
C LEU A 104 -5.78 -19.63 -18.61
N LEU A 105 -5.15 -18.86 -19.49
CA LEU A 105 -5.71 -18.23 -20.67
C LEU A 105 -6.46 -19.19 -21.63
N GLY A 106 -6.17 -20.48 -21.59
CA GLY A 106 -6.86 -21.50 -22.39
C GLY A 106 -7.92 -22.31 -21.63
N VAL A 107 -8.06 -22.07 -20.31
CA VAL A 107 -8.91 -22.85 -19.40
C VAL A 107 -10.02 -22.00 -18.80
N ILE A 108 -9.76 -20.71 -18.56
CA ILE A 108 -10.73 -19.78 -17.98
C ILE A 108 -11.32 -18.91 -19.11
N PRO A 109 -12.63 -18.65 -19.10
CA PRO A 109 -13.26 -17.69 -20.01
C PRO A 109 -12.56 -16.33 -19.97
N SER A 110 -12.47 -15.68 -21.14
CA SER A 110 -11.78 -14.38 -21.31
C SER A 110 -12.25 -13.31 -20.32
N ASP A 111 -13.54 -13.31 -20.05
CA ASP A 111 -14.23 -12.34 -19.19
C ASP A 111 -13.79 -12.48 -17.73
N VAL A 112 -13.75 -13.70 -17.20
CA VAL A 112 -13.24 -14.00 -15.85
C VAL A 112 -11.76 -13.66 -15.74
N TRP A 113 -10.98 -13.97 -16.79
CA TRP A 113 -9.56 -13.68 -16.83
C TRP A 113 -9.29 -12.16 -16.78
N PHE A 114 -10.00 -11.40 -17.61
CA PHE A 114 -9.84 -9.95 -17.70
C PHE A 114 -10.26 -9.26 -16.38
N GLY A 115 -11.45 -9.59 -15.86
CA GLY A 115 -11.92 -9.10 -14.57
C GLY A 115 -10.96 -9.43 -13.43
N SER A 116 -10.33 -10.61 -13.46
CA SER A 116 -9.34 -11.03 -12.44
C SER A 116 -8.08 -10.18 -12.49
N LEU A 117 -7.50 -9.99 -13.67
CA LEU A 117 -6.28 -9.20 -13.82
C LEU A 117 -6.47 -7.76 -13.37
N VAL A 118 -7.52 -7.12 -13.87
CA VAL A 118 -7.83 -5.72 -13.54
C VAL A 118 -8.22 -5.59 -12.07
N GLY A 119 -8.99 -6.53 -11.51
CA GLY A 119 -9.39 -6.51 -10.10
C GLY A 119 -8.20 -6.61 -9.12
N ILE A 120 -7.19 -7.41 -9.45
CA ILE A 120 -5.95 -7.50 -8.65
C ILE A 120 -5.18 -6.18 -8.69
N LEU A 121 -4.99 -5.60 -9.86
CA LEU A 121 -4.27 -4.34 -10.04
C LEU A 121 -4.99 -3.17 -9.35
N ASP A 122 -6.27 -3.03 -9.61
CA ASP A 122 -7.09 -1.96 -9.03
C ASP A 122 -7.24 -2.11 -7.51
N GLY A 123 -7.36 -3.33 -6.99
CA GLY A 123 -7.39 -3.59 -5.56
C GLY A 123 -6.13 -3.09 -4.86
N TRP A 124 -4.98 -3.28 -5.47
CA TRP A 124 -3.71 -2.76 -4.95
C TRP A 124 -3.61 -1.24 -5.08
N LEU A 125 -3.98 -0.67 -6.23
CA LEU A 125 -3.97 0.79 -6.44
C LEU A 125 -4.95 1.51 -5.51
N LEU A 126 -6.17 0.97 -5.36
CA LEU A 126 -7.17 1.54 -4.47
C LEU A 126 -6.71 1.48 -3.02
N TYR A 127 -6.07 0.38 -2.59
CA TYR A 127 -5.44 0.31 -1.27
C TYR A 127 -4.42 1.45 -1.08
N LEU A 128 -3.53 1.69 -2.05
CA LEU A 128 -2.53 2.77 -1.96
C LEU A 128 -3.18 4.15 -1.88
N ILE A 129 -4.24 4.40 -2.65
CA ILE A 129 -5.01 5.65 -2.63
C ILE A 129 -5.63 5.86 -1.25
N LEU A 130 -6.38 4.89 -0.74
CA LEU A 130 -7.09 5.00 0.52
C LEU A 130 -6.14 5.09 1.71
N PHE A 131 -5.06 4.31 1.71
CA PHE A 131 -4.02 4.37 2.75
C PHE A 131 -3.34 5.75 2.78
N ASN A 132 -2.96 6.28 1.62
CA ASN A 132 -2.32 7.59 1.53
C ASN A 132 -3.27 8.73 1.97
N THR A 133 -4.55 8.63 1.59
CA THR A 133 -5.59 9.56 2.04
C THR A 133 -5.77 9.47 3.55
N GLY A 134 -5.78 8.27 4.12
CA GLY A 134 -5.84 8.05 5.57
C GLY A 134 -4.68 8.71 6.32
N ILE A 135 -3.44 8.55 5.81
CA ILE A 135 -2.27 9.23 6.39
C ILE A 135 -2.40 10.74 6.30
N TRP A 136 -2.80 11.27 5.16
CA TRP A 136 -2.97 12.70 4.97
C TRP A 136 -4.06 13.30 5.89
N LEU A 137 -5.19 12.60 6.09
CA LEU A 137 -6.21 12.99 7.05
C LEU A 137 -5.68 12.94 8.48
N TRP A 138 -4.89 11.92 8.83
CA TRP A 138 -4.25 11.79 10.13
C TRP A 138 -3.26 12.92 10.38
N GLU A 139 -2.40 13.26 9.41
CA GLU A 139 -1.46 14.39 9.48
C GLU A 139 -2.19 15.73 9.70
N ARG A 140 -3.30 15.95 8.97
CA ARG A 140 -4.13 17.16 9.14
C ARG A 140 -4.75 17.24 10.52
N ARG A 141 -5.29 16.12 11.01
CA ARG A 141 -5.95 16.07 12.33
C ARG A 141 -4.97 16.38 13.47
N HIS A 142 -3.72 15.99 13.33
CA HIS A 142 -2.69 16.19 14.37
C HIS A 142 -1.76 17.36 14.09
N LEU A 143 -2.02 18.16 13.05
CA LEU A 143 -1.25 19.36 12.68
C LEU A 143 0.25 19.10 12.53
N GLY A 144 0.61 18.01 11.83
CA GLY A 144 2.01 17.66 11.63
C GLY A 144 2.24 16.73 10.45
N ILE A 145 3.47 16.33 10.24
CA ILE A 145 3.90 15.50 9.13
C ILE A 145 4.58 14.25 9.67
N LEU A 146 4.28 13.11 9.05
CA LEU A 146 4.90 11.82 9.33
C LEU A 146 6.10 11.61 8.41
N TYR A 147 7.23 11.29 9.02
CA TYR A 147 8.47 10.92 8.33
C TYR A 147 8.84 9.48 8.65
N ARG A 148 9.26 8.74 7.64
CA ARG A 148 9.92 7.45 7.81
C ARG A 148 11.43 7.68 7.81
N PHE A 149 12.13 7.06 8.77
CA PHE A 149 13.58 7.09 8.85
C PHE A 149 14.13 5.71 9.16
N GLU A 150 15.40 5.51 8.85
CA GLU A 150 16.10 4.24 9.06
C GLU A 150 17.35 4.51 9.89
N LEU A 151 17.56 3.67 10.91
CA LEU A 151 18.77 3.71 11.73
C LEU A 151 19.74 2.63 11.25
N TRP A 152 20.96 3.05 10.95
CA TRP A 152 22.04 2.21 10.45
C TRP A 152 23.09 2.00 11.52
N ASN A 153 23.57 0.76 11.66
CA ASN A 153 24.86 0.47 12.24
C ASN A 153 25.78 -0.03 11.11
N GLY A 154 27.09 -0.07 11.26
CA GLY A 154 28.02 -0.45 10.21
C GLY A 154 27.72 -1.79 9.48
N ALA A 155 26.77 -2.60 9.97
CA ALA A 155 26.33 -3.86 9.39
C ALA A 155 25.01 -3.75 8.60
N GLY A 156 24.35 -2.59 8.58
CA GLY A 156 23.09 -2.37 7.86
C GLY A 156 21.99 -1.70 8.70
N VAL A 157 20.76 -1.71 8.17
CA VAL A 157 19.58 -1.15 8.86
C VAL A 157 19.23 -1.98 10.07
N THR A 158 19.21 -1.38 11.25
CA THR A 158 18.86 -2.05 12.51
C THR A 158 17.44 -1.77 12.95
N GLN A 159 16.95 -0.57 12.69
CA GLN A 159 15.62 -0.14 13.08
C GLN A 159 15.01 0.75 11.99
N VAL A 160 13.69 0.63 11.83
CA VAL A 160 12.89 1.52 10.98
C VAL A 160 11.91 2.23 11.89
N GLY A 161 11.89 3.56 11.81
CA GLY A 161 11.04 4.38 12.65
C GLY A 161 10.08 5.25 11.85
N LEU A 162 9.03 5.68 12.55
CA LEU A 162 8.20 6.79 12.15
C LEU A 162 8.46 7.94 13.13
N ARG A 163 8.66 9.14 12.60
CA ARG A 163 8.80 10.37 13.36
C ARG A 163 7.66 11.32 13.01
N PHE A 164 7.02 11.83 14.03
CA PHE A 164 6.00 12.86 13.88
C PHE A 164 6.60 14.21 14.20
N ARG A 165 6.46 15.18 13.30
CA ARG A 165 6.91 16.55 13.48
C ARG A 165 5.73 17.49 13.36
N LYS A 166 5.44 18.27 14.40
CA LYS A 166 4.39 19.28 14.37
C LYS A 166 4.77 20.44 13.44
N HIS A 167 3.75 21.05 12.83
CA HIS A 167 3.95 22.29 12.07
C HIS A 167 4.46 23.39 13.01
N GLY A 168 5.61 24.00 12.66
CA GLY A 168 6.22 25.07 13.46
C GLY A 168 7.40 24.65 14.34
N GLU A 169 7.69 23.36 14.48
CA GLU A 169 8.93 22.87 15.07
C GLU A 169 9.98 22.73 13.96
N ALA A 170 10.74 23.83 13.73
CA ALA A 170 11.86 23.85 12.76
C ALA A 170 13.14 23.33 13.42
#